data_1b5a881374df5c872c6b785ea861d795
#
_entry.id   1b5a881374df5c872c6b785ea861d795
#
_cell.length_a   1.000
_cell.length_b   1.000
_cell.length_c   1.000
_cell.angle_alpha   90.00
_cell.angle_beta   90.00
_cell.angle_gamma   90.00
#
_symmetry.space_group_name_H-M   'P 1'
#
loop_
_entity.id
_entity.type
_entity.pdbx_description
1 polymer ?
#
loop_
_entity_poly.entity_id
_entity_poly.type
_entity_poly.pdbx_seq_one_letter_code
_entity_poly.pdbx_strand_id
1 'polypeptide(L)'
;MGEKDITEKILADYNDVFADIMNGLLFAGEQRILPEALENTSIHSQYKAEDEKVHELERDVAKYWKEKEVELAICGIENQSVVEKNMPFRVIGYDGTAYRSQLLEERKKILPVVTIVLYFGTDRHWNSKKNIKSLMEIPEGLDKFEIGRAHV
;
A
#
# COMPACT_ATOMS: atom_id res chain seq x y z
N MET A 1 1.74 -15.85 11.76
CA MET A 1 0.70 -14.81 11.83
C MET A 1 0.03 -14.90 13.20
N GLY A 2 0.10 -13.84 13.99
CA GLY A 2 -0.50 -13.84 15.32
C GLY A 2 -2.01 -13.53 15.26
N GLU A 3 -2.78 -13.94 16.29
CA GLU A 3 -4.21 -13.62 16.38
C GLU A 3 -4.48 -12.11 16.30
N LYS A 4 -3.57 -11.29 16.81
CA LYS A 4 -3.65 -9.83 16.76
C LYS A 4 -3.59 -9.29 15.33
N ASP A 5 -2.72 -9.81 14.50
CA ASP A 5 -2.57 -9.44 13.09
C ASP A 5 -3.88 -9.69 12.29
N ILE A 6 -4.50 -10.85 12.51
CA ILE A 6 -5.78 -11.20 11.87
C ILE A 6 -6.88 -10.22 12.31
N THR A 7 -6.95 -9.89 13.60
CA THR A 7 -7.97 -8.99 14.13
C THR A 7 -7.82 -7.57 13.59
N GLU A 8 -6.59 -7.04 13.50
CA GLU A 8 -6.32 -5.71 12.94
C GLU A 8 -6.69 -5.63 11.46
N LYS A 9 -6.38 -6.65 10.68
CA LYS A 9 -6.78 -6.74 9.26
C LYS A 9 -8.30 -6.79 9.09
N ILE A 10 -9.00 -7.57 9.91
CA ILE A 10 -10.46 -7.67 9.88
C ILE A 10 -11.08 -6.31 10.21
N LEU A 11 -10.59 -5.62 11.24
CA LEU A 11 -11.10 -4.29 11.61
C LEU A 11 -10.87 -3.26 10.51
N ALA A 12 -9.69 -3.24 9.91
CA ALA A 12 -9.38 -2.31 8.83
C ALA A 12 -10.17 -2.57 7.55
N ASP A 13 -10.75 -3.75 7.39
CA ASP A 13 -11.58 -4.08 6.22
C ASP A 13 -12.98 -3.47 6.28
N TYR A 14 -13.47 -3.07 7.45
CA TYR A 14 -14.73 -2.32 7.57
C TYR A 14 -14.58 -0.92 7.00
N ASN A 15 -15.53 -0.49 6.17
CA ASN A 15 -15.45 0.80 5.46
C ASN A 15 -15.38 2.01 6.40
N ASP A 16 -16.09 1.99 7.53
CA ASP A 16 -16.05 3.06 8.53
C ASP A 16 -14.69 3.16 9.22
N VAL A 17 -14.12 2.02 9.62
CA VAL A 17 -12.78 1.97 10.22
C VAL A 17 -11.70 2.38 9.21
N PHE A 18 -11.79 1.88 7.99
CA PHE A 18 -10.87 2.26 6.92
C PHE A 18 -10.93 3.76 6.62
N ALA A 19 -12.15 4.32 6.51
CA ALA A 19 -12.34 5.75 6.29
C ALA A 19 -11.76 6.59 7.42
N ASP A 20 -11.96 6.20 8.68
CA ASP A 20 -11.42 6.91 9.83
C ASP A 20 -9.89 6.91 9.86
N ILE A 21 -9.27 5.77 9.57
CA ILE A 21 -7.81 5.67 9.47
C ILE A 21 -7.28 6.60 8.37
N MET A 22 -7.85 6.53 7.18
CA MET A 22 -7.42 7.35 6.05
C MET A 22 -7.67 8.84 6.26
N ASN A 23 -8.81 9.22 6.81
CA ASN A 23 -9.10 10.62 7.15
C ASN A 23 -8.12 11.16 8.19
N GLY A 24 -7.79 10.36 9.20
CA GLY A 24 -6.79 10.74 10.21
C GLY A 24 -5.41 10.97 9.62
N LEU A 25 -4.96 10.09 8.73
CA LEU A 25 -3.60 10.11 8.20
C LEU A 25 -3.40 11.06 7.01
N LEU A 26 -4.39 11.13 6.11
CA LEU A 26 -4.28 11.93 4.88
C LEU A 26 -4.84 13.34 5.02
N PHE A 27 -5.83 13.52 5.88
CA PHE A 27 -6.60 14.77 5.98
C PHE A 27 -6.68 15.35 7.39
N ALA A 28 -5.78 14.97 8.27
CA ALA A 28 -5.68 15.46 9.64
C ALA A 28 -7.01 15.35 10.44
N GLY A 29 -7.79 14.30 10.17
CA GLY A 29 -9.07 14.02 10.82
C GLY A 29 -10.29 14.65 10.15
N GLU A 30 -10.12 15.45 9.09
CA GLU A 30 -11.27 15.91 8.30
C GLU A 30 -12.00 14.73 7.67
N GLN A 31 -13.32 14.69 7.79
CA GLN A 31 -14.16 13.61 7.27
C GLN A 31 -14.39 13.78 5.76
N ARG A 32 -13.36 13.57 4.95
CA ARG A 32 -13.40 13.66 3.49
C ARG A 32 -13.80 12.35 2.83
N ILE A 33 -13.31 11.23 3.38
CA ILE A 33 -13.66 9.91 2.90
C ILE A 33 -14.85 9.42 3.70
N LEU A 34 -15.98 9.21 3.02
CA LEU A 34 -17.18 8.65 3.63
C LEU A 34 -17.20 7.12 3.42
N PRO A 35 -17.63 6.33 4.40
CA PRO A 35 -17.68 4.87 4.27
C PRO A 35 -18.44 4.37 3.03
N GLU A 36 -19.54 5.00 2.69
CA GLU A 36 -20.38 4.69 1.53
C GLU A 36 -19.73 5.03 0.19
N ALA A 37 -18.68 5.86 0.17
CA ALA A 37 -17.90 6.18 -1.02
C ALA A 37 -16.78 5.16 -1.31
N LEU A 38 -16.59 4.19 -0.43
CA LEU A 38 -15.60 3.14 -0.55
C LEU A 38 -16.16 1.87 -1.17
N GLU A 39 -15.40 1.27 -2.06
CA GLU A 39 -15.69 0.00 -2.70
C GLU A 39 -14.47 -0.91 -2.61
N ASN A 40 -14.69 -2.17 -2.29
CA ASN A 40 -13.59 -3.13 -2.25
C ASN A 40 -12.97 -3.28 -3.63
N THR A 41 -11.63 -3.28 -3.68
CA THR A 41 -10.92 -3.67 -4.89
C THR A 41 -11.17 -5.15 -5.13
N SER A 42 -11.23 -5.53 -6.40
CA SER A 42 -11.18 -6.95 -6.75
C SER A 42 -9.78 -7.48 -6.45
N ILE A 43 -9.51 -7.80 -5.18
CA ILE A 43 -8.27 -8.46 -4.73
C ILE A 43 -8.26 -9.93 -5.22
N HIS A 44 -8.92 -10.21 -6.30
CA HIS A 44 -8.83 -11.52 -6.91
C HIS A 44 -7.68 -11.51 -7.88
N SER A 45 -6.54 -11.54 -7.28
CA SER A 45 -5.40 -12.17 -7.87
C SER A 45 -5.81 -13.49 -8.52
N GLN A 46 -6.13 -13.45 -9.78
CA GLN A 46 -5.99 -14.63 -10.63
C GLN A 46 -4.54 -15.18 -10.55
N TYR A 47 -3.67 -14.45 -9.89
CA TYR A 47 -2.28 -14.80 -9.58
C TYR A 47 -2.11 -15.59 -8.27
N LYS A 48 -3.15 -15.81 -7.49
CA LYS A 48 -3.09 -16.67 -6.28
C LYS A 48 -2.76 -18.13 -6.57
N ALA A 49 -2.90 -18.55 -7.81
CA ALA A 49 -2.80 -19.98 -8.16
C ALA A 49 -1.40 -20.43 -8.58
N GLU A 50 -0.47 -19.56 -8.87
CA GLU A 50 0.78 -19.98 -9.54
C GLU A 50 2.06 -19.83 -8.70
N ASP A 51 2.07 -19.09 -7.58
CA ASP A 51 3.29 -18.96 -6.81
C ASP A 51 3.04 -18.67 -5.32
N GLU A 52 3.36 -19.61 -4.43
CA GLU A 52 3.32 -19.44 -2.98
C GLU A 52 4.23 -18.27 -2.49
N LYS A 53 5.16 -17.81 -3.31
CA LYS A 53 6.03 -16.66 -3.04
C LYS A 53 5.34 -15.30 -3.24
N VAL A 54 4.20 -15.25 -3.91
CA VAL A 54 3.45 -14.01 -4.15
C VAL A 54 2.73 -13.52 -2.89
N HIS A 55 2.53 -14.38 -1.89
CA HIS A 55 1.88 -14.02 -0.62
C HIS A 55 2.63 -12.95 0.18
N GLU A 56 3.93 -12.76 -0.06
CA GLU A 56 4.71 -11.69 0.58
C GLU A 56 4.45 -10.31 -0.01
N LEU A 57 3.71 -10.22 -1.12
CA LEU A 57 3.44 -8.98 -1.86
C LEU A 57 1.99 -8.50 -1.72
N GLU A 58 1.22 -9.01 -0.78
CA GLU A 58 -0.16 -8.57 -0.57
C GLU A 58 -0.24 -7.40 0.42
N ARG A 59 -1.01 -6.38 0.03
CA ARG A 59 -1.47 -5.33 0.93
C ARG A 59 -2.56 -5.90 1.84
N ASP A 60 -2.65 -5.42 3.07
CA ASP A 60 -3.64 -5.95 4.01
C ASP A 60 -5.06 -5.61 3.60
N VAL A 61 -5.30 -4.36 3.24
CA VAL A 61 -6.60 -3.87 2.77
C VAL A 61 -6.41 -2.87 1.65
N ALA A 62 -7.23 -2.97 0.61
CA ALA A 62 -7.28 -1.98 -0.46
C ALA A 62 -8.72 -1.70 -0.89
N LYS A 63 -9.06 -0.42 -1.06
CA LYS A 63 -10.39 0.03 -1.45
C LYS A 63 -10.32 1.13 -2.50
N TYR A 64 -11.32 1.21 -3.37
CA TYR A 64 -11.51 2.33 -4.26
C TYR A 64 -12.30 3.44 -3.57
N TRP A 65 -11.77 4.63 -3.58
CA TRP A 65 -12.50 5.84 -3.24
C TRP A 65 -13.15 6.38 -4.52
N LYS A 66 -14.40 6.01 -4.74
CA LYS A 66 -15.14 6.25 -5.99
C LYS A 66 -15.24 7.73 -6.36
N GLU A 67 -15.52 8.56 -5.38
CA GLU A 67 -15.74 10.00 -5.59
C GLU A 67 -14.51 10.71 -6.16
N LYS A 68 -13.31 10.34 -5.72
CA LYS A 68 -12.05 10.94 -6.17
C LYS A 68 -11.28 10.06 -7.16
N GLU A 69 -11.79 8.89 -7.46
CA GLU A 69 -11.16 7.95 -8.38
C GLU A 69 -9.71 7.62 -8.00
N VAL A 70 -9.52 7.16 -6.77
CA VAL A 70 -8.23 6.77 -6.20
C VAL A 70 -8.34 5.39 -5.58
N GLU A 71 -7.32 4.56 -5.74
CA GLU A 71 -7.15 3.33 -4.97
C GLU A 71 -6.33 3.62 -3.71
N LEU A 72 -6.93 3.37 -2.55
CA LEU A 72 -6.30 3.54 -1.25
C LEU A 72 -5.98 2.18 -0.65
N ALA A 73 -4.79 2.01 -0.11
CA ALA A 73 -4.37 0.75 0.50
C ALA A 73 -3.67 0.95 1.83
N ILE A 74 -3.83 -0.04 2.70
CA ILE A 74 -3.13 -0.14 3.98
C ILE A 74 -2.22 -1.37 3.94
N CYS A 75 -0.99 -1.19 4.38
CA CYS A 75 -0.04 -2.22 4.70
C CYS A 75 0.35 -2.08 6.18
N GLY A 76 -0.10 -2.97 7.02
CA GLY A 76 0.25 -3.01 8.43
C GLY A 76 1.58 -3.73 8.65
N ILE A 77 2.40 -3.19 9.54
CA ILE A 77 3.65 -3.83 9.98
C ILE A 77 3.59 -4.02 11.48
N GLU A 78 3.62 -5.27 11.89
CA GLU A 78 3.73 -5.61 13.30
C GLU A 78 5.11 -5.23 13.87
N ASN A 79 5.13 -5.10 15.19
CA ASN A 79 6.34 -4.88 15.95
C ASN A 79 7.27 -6.09 15.85
N GLN A 80 8.02 -6.16 14.78
CA GLN A 80 9.15 -7.06 14.70
C GLN A 80 10.37 -6.36 15.30
N SER A 81 11.24 -7.10 15.92
CA SER A 81 12.48 -6.62 16.53
C SER A 81 13.42 -5.89 15.54
N VAL A 82 13.10 -5.94 14.26
CA VAL A 82 13.81 -5.28 13.17
C VAL A 82 12.83 -4.47 12.32
N VAL A 83 13.07 -3.17 12.23
CA VAL A 83 12.36 -2.31 11.28
C VAL A 83 12.63 -2.79 9.86
N GLU A 84 11.58 -3.00 9.08
CA GLU A 84 11.68 -3.44 7.68
C GLU A 84 12.37 -2.37 6.83
N LYS A 85 13.65 -2.56 6.57
CA LYS A 85 14.49 -1.61 5.82
C LYS A 85 14.09 -1.48 4.35
N ASN A 86 13.52 -2.56 3.80
CA ASN A 86 13.16 -2.65 2.38
C ASN A 86 11.70 -2.28 2.10
N MET A 87 11.02 -1.68 3.07
CA MET A 87 9.60 -1.32 2.92
C MET A 87 9.30 -0.45 1.69
N PRO A 88 10.12 0.54 1.31
CA PRO A 88 9.89 1.30 0.08
C PRO A 88 9.88 0.43 -1.19
N PHE A 89 10.71 -0.60 -1.27
CA PHE A 89 10.67 -1.55 -2.39
C PHE A 89 9.41 -2.42 -2.37
N ARG A 90 8.98 -2.84 -1.19
CA ARG A 90 7.73 -3.60 -1.03
C ARG A 90 6.53 -2.77 -1.47
N VAL A 91 6.43 -1.52 -1.05
CA VAL A 91 5.35 -0.60 -1.45
C VAL A 91 5.31 -0.43 -2.97
N ILE A 92 6.45 -0.21 -3.63
CA ILE A 92 6.50 -0.14 -5.10
C ILE A 92 6.02 -1.43 -5.74
N GLY A 93 6.38 -2.59 -5.20
CA GLY A 93 5.88 -3.88 -5.67
C GLY A 93 4.37 -3.99 -5.54
N TYR A 94 3.80 -3.57 -4.41
CA TYR A 94 2.34 -3.54 -4.20
C TYR A 94 1.63 -2.61 -5.17
N ASP A 95 2.14 -1.39 -5.33
CA ASP A 95 1.57 -0.39 -6.23
C ASP A 95 1.67 -0.87 -7.69
N GLY A 96 2.80 -1.45 -8.08
CA GLY A 96 3.00 -2.06 -9.40
C GLY A 96 2.00 -3.19 -9.68
N THR A 97 1.73 -4.05 -8.69
CA THR A 97 0.73 -5.11 -8.79
C THR A 97 -0.68 -4.53 -8.93
N ALA A 98 -1.00 -3.47 -8.20
CA ALA A 98 -2.29 -2.79 -8.30
C ALA A 98 -2.50 -2.17 -9.70
N TYR A 99 -1.50 -1.47 -10.24
CA TYR A 99 -1.55 -0.93 -11.59
C TYR A 99 -1.69 -2.03 -12.65
N ARG A 100 -0.96 -3.12 -12.49
CA ARG A 100 -1.08 -4.27 -13.39
C ARG A 100 -2.48 -4.87 -13.36
N SER A 101 -3.10 -5.00 -12.18
CA SER A 101 -4.48 -5.48 -12.05
C SER A 101 -5.45 -4.55 -12.76
N GLN A 102 -5.32 -3.24 -12.61
CA GLN A 102 -6.15 -2.26 -13.30
C GLN A 102 -6.02 -2.37 -14.83
N LEU A 103 -4.82 -2.60 -15.33
CA LEU A 103 -4.59 -2.80 -16.77
C LEU A 103 -5.24 -4.08 -17.29
N LEU A 104 -5.21 -5.16 -16.51
CA LEU A 104 -5.84 -6.43 -16.87
C LEU A 104 -7.38 -6.39 -16.83
N GLU A 105 -7.94 -5.52 -15.99
CA GLU A 105 -9.39 -5.28 -15.95
C GLU A 105 -9.90 -4.43 -17.11
N GLU A 106 -9.01 -4.02 -18.02
CA GLU A 106 -9.33 -3.18 -19.19
C GLU A 106 -10.11 -1.90 -18.83
N ARG A 107 -9.76 -1.30 -17.69
CA ARG A 107 -10.38 -0.06 -17.23
C ARG A 107 -10.15 1.07 -18.23
N LYS A 108 -11.17 1.89 -18.45
CA LYS A 108 -11.07 3.08 -19.31
C LYS A 108 -10.08 4.11 -18.78
N LYS A 109 -9.85 4.10 -17.47
CA LYS A 109 -8.97 5.04 -16.78
C LYS A 109 -8.20 4.31 -15.69
N ILE A 110 -6.89 4.50 -15.64
CA ILE A 110 -6.05 3.99 -14.55
C ILE A 110 -6.11 4.96 -13.39
N LEU A 111 -6.50 4.45 -12.24
CA LEU A 111 -6.63 5.22 -11.01
C LEU A 111 -5.29 5.32 -10.28
N PRO A 112 -4.93 6.49 -9.72
CA PRO A 112 -3.78 6.59 -8.82
C PRO A 112 -3.90 5.61 -7.66
N VAL A 113 -2.77 5.06 -7.21
CA VAL A 113 -2.68 4.17 -6.06
C VAL A 113 -1.92 4.88 -4.95
N VAL A 114 -2.51 4.93 -3.76
CA VAL A 114 -1.88 5.47 -2.55
C VAL A 114 -1.82 4.38 -1.50
N THR A 115 -0.63 3.95 -1.14
CA THR A 115 -0.41 2.93 -0.11
C THR A 115 0.12 3.58 1.17
N ILE A 116 -0.59 3.39 2.26
CA ILE A 116 -0.19 3.84 3.60
C ILE A 116 0.40 2.66 4.36
N VAL A 117 1.56 2.88 4.95
CA VAL A 117 2.20 1.91 5.83
C VAL A 117 1.90 2.28 7.27
N LEU A 118 1.22 1.38 7.99
CA LEU A 118 0.95 1.51 9.42
C LEU A 118 1.98 0.69 10.20
N TYR A 119 2.77 1.37 11.01
CA TYR A 119 3.75 0.73 11.88
C TYR A 119 3.26 0.70 13.32
N PHE A 120 3.02 -0.51 13.84
CA PHE A 120 2.51 -0.76 15.20
C PHE A 120 3.62 -1.05 16.22
N GLY A 121 4.85 -0.63 15.93
CA GLY A 121 5.98 -0.84 16.84
C GLY A 121 5.83 -0.06 18.13
N THR A 122 5.95 -0.75 19.27
CA THR A 122 5.92 -0.15 20.61
C THR A 122 7.31 0.14 21.15
N ASP A 123 8.30 -0.64 20.75
CA ASP A 123 9.65 -0.62 21.35
C ASP A 123 10.59 0.38 20.62
N ARG A 124 10.31 0.67 19.35
CA ARG A 124 11.11 1.57 18.53
C ARG A 124 10.25 2.37 17.59
N HIS A 125 10.60 3.64 17.43
CA HIS A 125 10.04 4.45 16.35
C HIS A 125 10.58 3.99 14.98
N TRP A 126 9.80 4.23 13.92
CA TRP A 126 10.27 4.00 12.57
C TRP A 126 11.49 4.89 12.28
N ASN A 127 12.63 4.27 12.07
CA ASN A 127 13.91 4.95 11.79
C ASN A 127 14.51 4.59 10.43
N SER A 128 13.82 3.76 9.65
CA SER A 128 14.26 3.38 8.31
C SER A 128 13.92 4.44 7.29
N LYS A 129 14.66 4.43 6.18
CA LYS A 129 14.45 5.35 5.07
C LYS A 129 13.11 5.08 4.40
N LYS A 130 12.46 6.15 3.91
CA LYS A 130 11.13 6.11 3.29
C LYS A 130 11.16 6.20 1.77
N ASN A 131 12.35 6.28 1.18
CA ASN A 131 12.55 6.50 -0.24
C ASN A 131 13.52 5.49 -0.80
N ILE A 132 13.18 4.89 -1.96
CA ILE A 132 14.01 3.85 -2.58
C ILE A 132 15.39 4.35 -3.03
N LYS A 133 15.50 5.58 -3.52
CA LYS A 133 16.80 6.14 -3.92
C LYS A 133 17.81 6.16 -2.78
N SER A 134 17.34 6.37 -1.56
CA SER A 134 18.18 6.38 -0.36
C SER A 134 18.62 4.99 0.11
N LEU A 135 18.06 3.93 -0.48
CA LEU A 135 18.39 2.53 -0.21
C LEU A 135 19.31 1.92 -1.27
N MET A 136 19.63 2.66 -2.33
CA MET A 136 20.43 2.18 -3.45
C MET A 136 21.68 3.03 -3.62
N GLU A 137 22.76 2.39 -4.08
CA GLU A 137 23.94 3.05 -4.58
C GLU A 137 23.72 3.38 -6.06
N ILE A 138 23.45 4.65 -6.36
CA ILE A 138 23.21 5.10 -7.74
C ILE A 138 24.53 5.55 -8.35
N PRO A 139 24.97 4.95 -9.48
CA PRO A 139 26.19 5.36 -10.16
C PRO A 139 26.17 6.83 -10.56
N GLU A 140 27.34 7.46 -10.56
CA GLU A 140 27.50 8.84 -11.00
C GLU A 140 26.92 9.05 -12.41
N GLY A 141 26.19 10.14 -12.60
CA GLY A 141 25.55 10.48 -13.86
C GLY A 141 24.16 9.88 -14.07
N LEU A 142 23.74 8.90 -13.24
CA LEU A 142 22.39 8.31 -13.30
C LEU A 142 21.45 8.87 -12.23
N ASP A 143 21.95 9.64 -11.28
CA ASP A 143 21.18 10.28 -10.20
C ASP A 143 20.12 11.27 -10.70
N LYS A 144 20.34 11.84 -11.90
CA LYS A 144 19.40 12.75 -12.58
C LYS A 144 18.17 12.05 -13.17
N PHE A 145 18.21 10.73 -13.32
CA PHE A 145 17.07 9.96 -13.82
C PHE A 145 16.10 9.64 -12.69
N GLU A 146 14.84 9.80 -12.95
CA GLU A 146 13.78 9.43 -12.00
C GLU A 146 13.62 7.91 -11.95
N ILE A 147 13.76 7.34 -10.75
CA ILE A 147 13.49 5.91 -10.55
C ILE A 147 11.99 5.68 -10.63
N GLY A 148 11.57 4.68 -11.41
CA GLY A 148 10.16 4.37 -11.65
C GLY A 148 9.54 5.13 -12.82
N ARG A 149 10.30 6.00 -13.50
CA ARG A 149 9.87 6.68 -14.72
C ARG A 149 10.41 5.97 -15.96
N ALA A 150 9.56 5.84 -16.97
CA ALA A 150 10.01 5.40 -18.29
C ALA A 150 10.79 6.53 -19.00
N HIS A 151 12.04 6.33 -19.29
CA HIS A 151 12.89 7.23 -20.06
C HIS A 151 12.97 6.71 -21.51
N VAL A 152 12.16 7.28 -22.37
CA VAL A 152 12.02 6.88 -23.78
C VAL A 152 12.76 7.87 -24.66
#